data_69c36e1bbbd5e57be3edf7df96bd0531
#
_entry.id   69c36e1bbbd5e57be3edf7df96bd0531
#
_cell.length_a   1.000
_cell.length_b   1.000
_cell.length_c   1.000
_cell.angle_alpha   90.00
_cell.angle_beta   90.00
_cell.angle_gamma   90.00
#
_symmetry.space_group_name_H-M   'P 1'
#
loop_
_entity.id
_entity.type
_entity.pdbx_description
1 polymer ?
#
loop_
_entity_poly.entity_id
_entity_poly.type
_entity_poly.pdbx_seq_one_letter_code
_entity_poly.pdbx_strand_id
1 'polypeptide(L)'
;MTLKDIAKEAGVSISTVSRIINGNSSNAASKEMQDKIWSIAYVPNTSAQALKQKNRENVPHHSIACVYARAQDAQNDAFFSTLTRSIEQEALKEGYIVKYSFSTFDIHNPATQNQIINNEVDGAAILGRCDKETLKFMKKHFHKIIYVGLNPLDAEYDQVICDGNAVASDAVSHLIAQGHTQIGYIGETKNEIRYEAYCNTLKK
;
A
#
# COMPACT_ATOMS: atom_id res chain seq x y z
N MET A 1 -24.90 -15.30 17.46
CA MET A 1 -25.78 -16.10 16.59
C MET A 1 -24.90 -17.02 15.76
N THR A 2 -25.17 -18.31 15.78
CA THR A 2 -24.39 -19.29 15.00
C THR A 2 -25.05 -19.50 13.63
N LEU A 3 -24.34 -20.13 12.67
CA LEU A 3 -24.95 -20.52 11.39
C LEU A 3 -26.20 -21.39 11.58
N LYS A 4 -26.22 -22.15 12.68
CA LYS A 4 -27.38 -23.00 13.08
C LYS A 4 -28.57 -22.14 13.53
N ASP A 5 -28.32 -21.05 14.25
CA ASP A 5 -29.37 -20.14 14.70
C ASP A 5 -29.98 -19.39 13.54
N ILE A 6 -29.13 -18.89 12.62
CA ILE A 6 -29.56 -18.21 11.38
C ILE A 6 -30.39 -19.16 10.50
N ALA A 7 -29.94 -20.41 10.37
CA ALA A 7 -30.65 -21.43 9.59
C ALA A 7 -32.03 -21.72 10.17
N LYS A 8 -32.16 -21.84 11.51
CA LYS A 8 -33.41 -22.05 12.21
C LYS A 8 -34.37 -20.85 12.04
N GLU A 9 -33.87 -19.64 12.16
CA GLU A 9 -34.69 -18.40 12.06
C GLU A 9 -35.10 -18.09 10.61
N ALA A 10 -34.21 -18.34 9.65
CA ALA A 10 -34.53 -18.19 8.23
C ALA A 10 -35.39 -19.30 7.66
N GLY A 11 -35.49 -20.45 8.35
CA GLY A 11 -36.25 -21.65 7.89
C GLY A 11 -35.54 -22.43 6.77
N VAL A 12 -34.21 -22.45 6.76
CA VAL A 12 -33.38 -23.11 5.73
C VAL A 12 -32.32 -24.03 6.34
N SER A 13 -31.63 -24.81 5.52
CA SER A 13 -30.54 -25.66 6.00
C SER A 13 -29.29 -24.87 6.34
N ILE A 14 -28.47 -25.36 7.27
CA ILE A 14 -27.18 -24.78 7.63
C ILE A 14 -26.27 -24.67 6.40
N SER A 15 -26.33 -25.63 5.49
CA SER A 15 -25.56 -25.63 4.24
C SER A 15 -25.98 -24.49 3.30
N THR A 16 -27.28 -24.16 3.26
CA THR A 16 -27.80 -23.03 2.48
C THR A 16 -27.27 -21.69 3.05
N VAL A 17 -27.35 -21.51 4.38
CA VAL A 17 -26.79 -20.32 5.04
C VAL A 17 -25.29 -20.20 4.80
N SER A 18 -24.54 -21.28 4.95
CA SER A 18 -23.11 -21.30 4.72
C SER A 18 -22.72 -20.92 3.29
N ARG A 19 -23.44 -21.40 2.27
CA ARG A 19 -23.20 -21.05 0.86
C ARG A 19 -23.45 -19.57 0.58
N ILE A 20 -24.52 -19.01 1.15
CA ILE A 20 -24.88 -17.61 0.95
C ILE A 20 -23.87 -16.69 1.64
N ILE A 21 -23.49 -16.98 2.89
CA ILE A 21 -22.54 -16.17 3.64
C ILE A 21 -21.11 -16.22 3.07
N ASN A 22 -20.72 -17.36 2.49
CA ASN A 22 -19.38 -17.56 1.90
C ASN A 22 -19.30 -17.19 0.40
N GLY A 23 -20.33 -16.56 -0.16
CA GLY A 23 -20.31 -16.02 -1.53
C GLY A 23 -20.49 -17.06 -2.66
N ASN A 24 -20.78 -18.33 -2.33
CA ASN A 24 -21.03 -19.39 -3.32
C ASN A 24 -22.52 -19.45 -3.72
N SER A 25 -23.12 -18.29 -3.97
CA SER A 25 -24.58 -18.10 -3.94
C SER A 25 -25.30 -18.09 -5.28
N SER A 26 -24.64 -18.35 -6.42
CA SER A 26 -25.31 -18.16 -7.72
C SER A 26 -26.59 -19.00 -7.95
N ASN A 27 -26.86 -20.03 -7.12
CA ASN A 27 -28.09 -20.84 -7.23
C ASN A 27 -28.57 -21.47 -5.88
N ALA A 28 -28.16 -20.94 -4.73
CA ALA A 28 -28.43 -21.57 -3.44
C ALA A 28 -29.80 -21.25 -2.84
N ALA A 29 -30.42 -20.12 -3.20
CA ALA A 29 -31.75 -19.70 -2.76
C ALA A 29 -32.25 -18.50 -3.57
N SER A 30 -33.57 -18.20 -3.51
CA SER A 30 -34.13 -16.99 -4.12
C SER A 30 -33.52 -15.73 -3.53
N LYS A 31 -33.55 -14.62 -4.26
CA LYS A 31 -33.02 -13.31 -3.81
C LYS A 31 -33.64 -12.85 -2.49
N GLU A 32 -34.96 -13.03 -2.34
CA GLU A 32 -35.69 -12.75 -1.11
C GLU A 32 -35.19 -13.55 0.08
N MET A 33 -34.83 -14.83 -0.13
CA MET A 33 -34.27 -15.67 0.91
C MET A 33 -32.83 -15.31 1.25
N GLN A 34 -32.05 -14.88 0.27
CA GLN A 34 -30.71 -14.34 0.52
C GLN A 34 -30.77 -13.05 1.35
N ASP A 35 -31.66 -12.11 0.99
CA ASP A 35 -31.85 -10.86 1.72
C ASP A 35 -32.35 -11.11 3.15
N LYS A 36 -33.24 -12.10 3.35
CA LYS A 36 -33.69 -12.53 4.67
C LYS A 36 -32.56 -13.11 5.52
N ILE A 37 -31.70 -13.96 4.95
CA ILE A 37 -30.54 -14.51 5.66
C ILE A 37 -29.55 -13.40 6.03
N TRP A 38 -29.30 -12.45 5.12
CA TRP A 38 -28.46 -11.32 5.41
C TRP A 38 -29.05 -10.39 6.47
N SER A 39 -30.35 -10.15 6.48
CA SER A 39 -31.01 -9.34 7.52
C SER A 39 -30.90 -9.97 8.91
N ILE A 40 -31.01 -11.29 8.99
CA ILE A 40 -30.85 -12.04 10.25
C ILE A 40 -29.36 -12.06 10.68
N ALA A 41 -28.45 -12.24 9.73
CA ALA A 41 -27.02 -12.28 9.99
C ALA A 41 -26.43 -10.89 10.37
N TYR A 42 -27.03 -9.81 9.88
CA TYR A 42 -26.60 -8.43 10.09
C TYR A 42 -27.38 -7.68 11.18
N VAL A 43 -28.09 -8.37 12.07
CA VAL A 43 -28.65 -7.70 13.25
C VAL A 43 -27.48 -7.13 14.08
N PRO A 44 -27.39 -5.80 14.27
CA PRO A 44 -26.34 -5.21 15.09
C PRO A 44 -26.54 -5.66 16.54
N ASN A 45 -25.68 -6.51 17.07
CA ASN A 45 -25.65 -7.08 18.42
C ASN A 45 -25.78 -8.61 18.52
N THR A 46 -25.30 -9.36 17.54
CA THR A 46 -25.18 -10.81 17.76
C THR A 46 -23.83 -11.16 18.36
N SER A 47 -23.87 -11.97 19.42
CA SER A 47 -22.69 -12.49 20.13
C SER A 47 -21.61 -13.12 19.25
N ALA A 48 -21.94 -13.52 18.01
CA ALA A 48 -20.98 -14.03 17.03
C ALA A 48 -20.11 -12.92 16.42
N GLN A 49 -20.64 -11.69 16.29
CA GLN A 49 -19.82 -10.51 15.91
C GLN A 49 -18.97 -10.06 17.09
N ALA A 50 -19.52 -10.10 18.30
CA ALA A 50 -18.79 -9.82 19.53
C ALA A 50 -17.64 -10.85 19.77
N LEU A 51 -17.86 -12.13 19.45
CA LEU A 51 -16.83 -13.17 19.52
C LEU A 51 -15.79 -13.04 18.38
N LYS A 52 -16.20 -12.68 17.17
CA LYS A 52 -15.27 -12.35 16.06
C LYS A 52 -14.54 -11.02 16.32
N GLN A 53 -15.20 -10.06 16.94
CA GLN A 53 -14.58 -8.82 17.37
C GLN A 53 -13.62 -9.05 18.56
N LYS A 54 -14.02 -9.81 19.58
CA LYS A 54 -13.13 -10.21 20.70
C LYS A 54 -11.92 -11.04 20.26
N ASN A 55 -12.07 -11.92 19.27
CA ASN A 55 -10.93 -12.62 18.68
C ASN A 55 -10.11 -11.75 17.70
N ARG A 56 -10.66 -10.64 17.19
CA ARG A 56 -9.94 -9.63 16.40
C ARG A 56 -9.26 -8.58 17.30
N GLU A 57 -9.82 -8.30 18.48
CA GLU A 57 -9.28 -7.34 19.46
C GLU A 57 -8.01 -7.83 20.16
N ASN A 58 -7.64 -9.11 20.04
CA ASN A 58 -6.47 -9.68 20.71
C ASN A 58 -5.28 -10.00 19.78
N VAL A 59 -5.35 -9.72 18.50
CA VAL A 59 -4.17 -9.66 17.64
C VAL A 59 -3.92 -8.18 17.36
N PRO A 60 -2.85 -7.59 17.87
CA PRO A 60 -2.49 -6.22 17.49
C PRO A 60 -2.23 -6.26 15.98
N HIS A 61 -3.23 -5.85 15.19
CA HIS A 61 -3.05 -5.64 13.77
C HIS A 61 -2.25 -4.37 13.61
N HIS A 62 -0.93 -4.54 13.51
CA HIS A 62 -0.07 -3.45 13.10
C HIS A 62 -0.49 -2.98 11.70
N SER A 63 -0.59 -1.70 11.52
CA SER A 63 -1.07 -1.12 10.28
C SER A 63 -0.12 -0.05 9.76
N ILE A 64 0.06 -0.04 8.44
CA ILE A 64 0.89 0.94 7.76
C ILE A 64 0.11 1.63 6.64
N ALA A 65 0.60 2.80 6.23
CA ALA A 65 0.13 3.50 5.04
C ALA A 65 1.20 3.49 3.95
N CYS A 66 0.78 3.50 2.68
CA CYS A 66 1.65 3.73 1.54
C CYS A 66 1.35 5.10 0.93
N VAL A 67 2.38 5.91 0.74
CA VAL A 67 2.27 7.28 0.23
C VAL A 67 3.06 7.41 -1.06
N TYR A 68 2.35 7.70 -2.15
CA TYR A 68 2.96 7.84 -3.47
C TYR A 68 3.37 9.28 -3.73
N ALA A 69 4.67 9.52 -3.88
CA ALA A 69 5.20 10.87 -3.92
C ALA A 69 5.16 11.57 -5.30
N ARG A 70 4.99 10.84 -6.41
CA ARG A 70 5.12 11.39 -7.77
C ARG A 70 4.02 11.04 -8.77
N ALA A 71 3.13 10.14 -8.44
CA ALA A 71 2.18 9.66 -9.43
C ALA A 71 0.78 10.18 -9.15
N GLN A 72 0.24 11.01 -10.04
CA GLN A 72 -1.20 11.23 -10.11
C GLN A 72 -1.93 9.90 -10.40
N ASP A 73 -1.25 8.98 -11.09
CA ASP A 73 -1.71 7.64 -11.47
C ASP A 73 -0.68 6.58 -11.04
N ALA A 74 -0.32 6.54 -9.76
CA ALA A 74 0.63 5.56 -9.23
C ALA A 74 0.21 4.11 -9.49
N GLN A 75 -1.09 3.87 -9.63
CA GLN A 75 -1.64 2.55 -9.96
C GLN A 75 -1.31 2.10 -11.39
N ASN A 76 -1.08 3.04 -12.29
CA ASN A 76 -0.71 2.76 -13.68
C ASN A 76 0.81 2.70 -13.93
N ASP A 77 1.61 3.11 -12.94
CA ASP A 77 3.07 2.99 -13.00
C ASP A 77 3.49 1.59 -12.54
N ALA A 78 4.05 0.80 -13.45
CA ALA A 78 4.46 -0.58 -13.19
C ALA A 78 5.51 -0.69 -12.06
N PHE A 79 6.38 0.31 -11.90
CA PHE A 79 7.37 0.33 -10.83
C PHE A 79 6.70 0.50 -9.46
N PHE A 80 5.86 1.52 -9.31
CA PHE A 80 5.19 1.78 -8.03
C PHE A 80 4.16 0.70 -7.66
N SER A 81 3.42 0.17 -8.63
CA SER A 81 2.46 -0.90 -8.39
C SER A 81 3.15 -2.20 -7.93
N THR A 82 4.29 -2.56 -8.55
CA THR A 82 5.09 -3.72 -8.14
C THR A 82 5.66 -3.52 -6.74
N LEU A 83 6.20 -2.33 -6.45
CA LEU A 83 6.77 -2.00 -5.16
C LEU A 83 5.73 -2.06 -4.04
N THR A 84 4.55 -1.48 -4.26
CA THR A 84 3.43 -1.54 -3.30
C THR A 84 3.00 -2.97 -3.03
N ARG A 85 2.82 -3.76 -4.08
CA ARG A 85 2.45 -5.17 -3.93
C ARG A 85 3.48 -5.95 -3.11
N SER A 86 4.76 -5.66 -3.32
CA SER A 86 5.83 -6.28 -2.52
C SER A 86 5.74 -5.87 -1.05
N ILE A 87 5.49 -4.59 -0.76
CA ILE A 87 5.29 -4.08 0.60
C ILE A 87 4.07 -4.76 1.25
N GLU A 88 2.94 -4.84 0.55
CA GLU A 88 1.73 -5.50 1.05
C GLU A 88 1.97 -6.98 1.37
N GLN A 89 2.68 -7.69 0.50
CA GLN A 89 2.98 -9.11 0.70
C GLN A 89 3.91 -9.34 1.91
N GLU A 90 4.97 -8.54 2.05
CA GLU A 90 5.87 -8.68 3.20
C GLU A 90 5.22 -8.19 4.49
N ALA A 91 4.46 -7.10 4.46
CA ALA A 91 3.70 -6.62 5.62
C ALA A 91 2.76 -7.72 6.17
N LEU A 92 2.02 -8.41 5.29
CA LEU A 92 1.13 -9.49 5.69
C LEU A 92 1.87 -10.67 6.34
N LYS A 93 3.08 -11.02 5.86
CA LYS A 93 3.89 -12.08 6.47
C LYS A 93 4.33 -11.72 7.90
N GLU A 94 4.61 -10.44 8.14
CA GLU A 94 5.03 -9.91 9.43
C GLU A 94 3.85 -9.50 10.34
N GLY A 95 2.62 -9.80 9.95
CA GLY A 95 1.42 -9.48 10.74
C GLY A 95 0.96 -8.03 10.64
N TYR A 96 1.46 -7.27 9.66
CA TYR A 96 1.01 -5.92 9.33
C TYR A 96 0.00 -5.93 8.20
N ILE A 97 -0.84 -4.90 8.16
CA ILE A 97 -1.72 -4.63 7.01
C ILE A 97 -1.43 -3.24 6.44
N VAL A 98 -1.49 -3.10 5.13
CA VAL A 98 -1.57 -1.78 4.49
C VAL A 98 -3.02 -1.30 4.61
N LYS A 99 -3.27 -0.39 5.54
CA LYS A 99 -4.62 0.08 5.89
C LYS A 99 -5.20 1.00 4.83
N TYR A 100 -4.36 1.87 4.25
CA TYR A 100 -4.71 2.76 3.15
C TYR A 100 -3.47 3.23 2.39
N SER A 101 -3.72 3.73 1.19
CA SER A 101 -2.71 4.39 0.38
C SER A 101 -3.27 5.69 -0.22
N PHE A 102 -2.42 6.68 -0.44
CA PHE A 102 -2.79 7.94 -1.07
C PHE A 102 -1.62 8.55 -1.83
N SER A 103 -1.94 9.45 -2.76
CA SER A 103 -0.95 10.26 -3.47
C SER A 103 -0.63 11.54 -2.69
N THR A 104 0.60 12.03 -2.80
CA THR A 104 0.98 13.33 -2.23
C THR A 104 0.17 14.49 -2.83
N PHE A 105 -0.38 14.34 -4.02
CA PHE A 105 -1.31 15.30 -4.61
C PHE A 105 -2.61 15.44 -3.80
N ASP A 106 -3.02 14.39 -3.11
CA ASP A 106 -4.24 14.37 -2.31
C ASP A 106 -4.04 14.99 -0.91
N ILE A 107 -2.79 15.17 -0.47
CA ILE A 107 -2.46 15.74 0.85
C ILE A 107 -3.01 17.15 1.00
N HIS A 108 -3.10 17.93 -0.07
CA HIS A 108 -3.66 19.28 -0.03
C HIS A 108 -5.19 19.32 0.07
N ASN A 109 -5.85 18.17 -0.11
CA ASN A 109 -7.30 18.05 0.05
C ASN A 109 -7.66 17.90 1.55
N PRO A 110 -8.46 18.83 2.13
CA PRO A 110 -8.85 18.76 3.55
C PRO A 110 -9.58 17.47 3.92
N ALA A 111 -10.34 16.88 3.00
CA ALA A 111 -11.05 15.63 3.26
C ALA A 111 -10.05 14.46 3.42
N THR A 112 -9.03 14.41 2.56
CA THR A 112 -7.95 13.42 2.65
C THR A 112 -7.14 13.61 3.94
N GLN A 113 -6.78 14.85 4.28
CA GLN A 113 -6.09 15.14 5.55
C GLN A 113 -6.89 14.65 6.76
N ASN A 114 -8.19 14.93 6.81
CA ASN A 114 -9.05 14.46 7.89
C ASN A 114 -9.15 12.92 7.94
N GLN A 115 -9.17 12.24 6.79
CA GLN A 115 -9.15 10.78 6.75
C GLN A 115 -7.84 10.22 7.29
N ILE A 116 -6.69 10.81 6.93
CA ILE A 116 -5.37 10.40 7.43
C ILE A 116 -5.31 10.61 8.95
N ILE A 117 -5.69 11.79 9.43
CA ILE A 117 -5.65 12.14 10.86
C ILE A 117 -6.55 11.24 11.70
N ASN A 118 -7.74 10.88 11.19
CA ASN A 118 -8.72 10.06 11.92
C ASN A 118 -8.45 8.53 11.79
N ASN A 119 -7.53 8.12 10.92
CA ASN A 119 -7.20 6.71 10.70
C ASN A 119 -5.73 6.45 11.05
N GLU A 120 -5.40 6.56 12.32
CA GLU A 120 -4.03 6.28 12.80
C GLU A 120 -3.51 4.93 12.31
N VAL A 121 -2.23 4.93 11.98
CA VAL A 121 -1.43 3.76 11.62
C VAL A 121 -0.09 3.80 12.35
N ASP A 122 0.56 2.66 12.51
CA ASP A 122 1.84 2.55 13.24
C ASP A 122 3.00 3.18 12.47
N GLY A 123 2.89 3.24 11.13
CA GLY A 123 3.91 3.82 10.28
C GLY A 123 3.48 4.05 8.85
N ALA A 124 4.36 4.68 8.07
CA ALA A 124 4.13 4.93 6.66
C ALA A 124 5.36 4.67 5.80
N ALA A 125 5.16 4.11 4.62
CA ALA A 125 6.16 4.01 3.56
C ALA A 125 5.92 5.12 2.54
N ILE A 126 6.93 5.98 2.32
CA ILE A 126 6.91 7.01 1.28
C ILE A 126 7.59 6.44 0.03
N LEU A 127 6.86 6.33 -1.05
CA LEU A 127 7.33 5.75 -2.31
C LEU A 127 7.63 6.85 -3.33
N GLY A 128 8.91 7.04 -3.61
CA GLY A 128 9.40 8.07 -4.52
C GLY A 128 9.64 9.41 -3.85
N ARG A 129 10.25 10.34 -4.61
CA ARG A 129 10.67 11.65 -4.11
C ARG A 129 9.47 12.58 -3.89
N CYS A 130 9.35 13.13 -2.70
CA CYS A 130 8.32 14.13 -2.36
C CYS A 130 8.96 15.50 -2.02
N ASP A 131 8.12 16.52 -2.00
CA ASP A 131 8.53 17.88 -1.65
C ASP A 131 8.66 18.06 -0.13
N LYS A 132 9.22 19.21 0.25
CA LYS A 132 9.44 19.55 1.67
C LYS A 132 8.15 19.71 2.47
N GLU A 133 7.05 20.10 1.84
CA GLU A 133 5.77 20.30 2.50
C GLU A 133 5.14 18.93 2.86
N THR A 134 5.17 18.00 1.90
CA THR A 134 4.79 16.61 2.13
C THR A 134 5.60 15.98 3.26
N LEU A 135 6.93 16.15 3.26
CA LEU A 135 7.79 15.62 4.33
C LEU A 135 7.43 16.18 5.70
N LYS A 136 7.10 17.47 5.79
CA LYS A 136 6.64 18.10 7.04
C LYS A 136 5.29 17.52 7.49
N PHE A 137 4.36 17.33 6.57
CA PHE A 137 3.06 16.72 6.85
C PHE A 137 3.26 15.29 7.37
N MET A 138 4.07 14.49 6.69
CA MET A 138 4.37 13.12 7.09
C MET A 138 4.98 13.06 8.49
N LYS A 139 5.99 13.88 8.75
CA LYS A 139 6.67 13.94 10.08
C LYS A 139 5.70 14.33 11.20
N LYS A 140 4.68 15.13 10.90
CA LYS A 140 3.68 15.57 11.88
C LYS A 140 2.66 14.48 12.23
N HIS A 141 2.30 13.63 11.26
CA HIS A 141 1.15 12.74 11.40
C HIS A 141 1.52 11.25 11.47
N PHE A 142 2.77 10.88 11.20
CA PHE A 142 3.23 9.50 11.26
C PHE A 142 4.43 9.36 12.21
N HIS A 143 4.35 8.40 13.12
CA HIS A 143 5.41 8.17 14.13
C HIS A 143 6.64 7.48 13.54
N LYS A 144 6.43 6.57 12.61
CA LYS A 144 7.48 5.82 11.93
C LYS A 144 7.34 6.02 10.43
N ILE A 145 8.43 6.40 9.79
CA ILE A 145 8.44 6.65 8.35
C ILE A 145 9.65 5.96 7.76
N ILE A 146 9.44 5.23 6.67
CA ILE A 146 10.49 4.72 5.82
C ILE A 146 10.33 5.32 4.42
N TYR A 147 11.42 5.78 3.86
CA TYR A 147 11.46 6.24 2.48
C TYR A 147 11.95 5.12 1.56
N VAL A 148 11.28 4.94 0.43
CA VAL A 148 11.67 3.97 -0.60
C VAL A 148 11.76 4.70 -1.94
N GLY A 149 12.93 4.70 -2.55
CA GLY A 149 13.13 5.45 -3.79
C GLY A 149 14.45 5.19 -4.49
N LEU A 150 14.69 5.95 -5.57
CA LEU A 150 15.89 5.82 -6.40
C LEU A 150 17.01 6.79 -5.98
N ASN A 151 16.65 7.89 -5.34
CA ASN A 151 17.60 8.92 -4.91
C ASN A 151 17.45 9.16 -3.41
N PRO A 152 18.53 9.41 -2.68
CA PRO A 152 18.46 9.73 -1.27
C PRO A 152 17.66 11.01 -1.02
N LEU A 153 16.98 11.06 0.12
CA LEU A 153 16.36 12.27 0.65
C LEU A 153 17.26 12.89 1.71
N ASP A 154 17.32 14.22 1.73
CA ASP A 154 17.88 14.97 2.85
C ASP A 154 16.83 15.06 3.98
N ALA A 155 16.65 13.94 4.69
CA ALA A 155 15.68 13.80 5.77
C ALA A 155 16.12 12.71 6.76
N GLU A 156 15.73 12.88 8.01
CA GLU A 156 16.00 11.94 9.12
C GLU A 156 15.04 10.73 9.11
N TYR A 157 14.92 10.05 7.95
CA TYR A 157 14.13 8.84 7.82
C TYR A 157 15.04 7.65 7.48
N ASP A 158 14.65 6.47 7.90
CA ASP A 158 15.21 5.25 7.33
C ASP A 158 14.90 5.21 5.84
N GLN A 159 15.91 4.85 5.02
CA GLN A 159 15.78 4.91 3.56
C GLN A 159 16.18 3.58 2.93
N VAL A 160 15.33 3.10 2.05
CA VAL A 160 15.62 2.00 1.12
C VAL A 160 15.79 2.58 -0.27
N ILE A 161 17.00 2.61 -0.77
CA ILE A 161 17.36 3.19 -2.07
C ILE A 161 18.17 2.21 -2.91
N CYS A 162 18.08 2.36 -4.24
CA CYS A 162 19.02 1.71 -5.15
C CYS A 162 20.32 2.53 -5.20
N ASP A 163 21.46 1.85 -5.39
CA ASP A 163 22.71 2.54 -5.72
C ASP A 163 22.71 2.99 -7.18
N GLY A 164 22.01 4.09 -7.42
CA GLY A 164 21.89 4.67 -8.76
C GLY A 164 23.23 5.14 -9.34
N ASN A 165 24.20 5.47 -8.49
CA ASN A 165 25.54 5.85 -8.93
C ASN A 165 26.29 4.66 -9.51
N ALA A 166 26.36 3.56 -8.76
CA ALA A 166 27.01 2.33 -9.22
C ALA A 166 26.36 1.82 -10.52
N VAL A 167 25.04 1.68 -10.53
CA VAL A 167 24.32 1.19 -11.73
C VAL A 167 24.58 2.03 -12.96
N ALA A 168 24.52 3.36 -12.87
CA ALA A 168 24.77 4.22 -14.02
C ALA A 168 26.26 4.23 -14.44
N SER A 169 27.19 4.21 -13.49
CA SER A 169 28.62 4.12 -13.77
C SER A 169 28.97 2.82 -14.48
N ASP A 170 28.42 1.71 -14.03
CA ASP A 170 28.67 0.38 -14.64
C ASP A 170 28.08 0.31 -16.06
N ALA A 171 26.87 0.82 -16.27
CA ALA A 171 26.25 0.87 -17.59
C ALA A 171 27.07 1.70 -18.58
N VAL A 172 27.53 2.90 -18.20
CA VAL A 172 28.36 3.76 -19.06
C VAL A 172 29.73 3.12 -19.30
N SER A 173 30.37 2.57 -18.27
CA SER A 173 31.66 1.88 -18.39
C SER A 173 31.57 0.67 -19.32
N HIS A 174 30.46 -0.07 -19.27
CA HIS A 174 30.22 -1.18 -20.18
C HIS A 174 30.14 -0.70 -21.64
N LEU A 175 29.41 0.38 -21.92
CA LEU A 175 29.34 0.93 -23.28
C LEU A 175 30.72 1.40 -23.78
N ILE A 176 31.50 2.06 -22.93
CA ILE A 176 32.88 2.47 -23.27
C ILE A 176 33.74 1.26 -23.59
N ALA A 177 33.66 0.22 -22.76
CA ALA A 177 34.43 -1.03 -22.99
C ALA A 177 34.02 -1.74 -24.29
N GLN A 178 32.80 -1.58 -24.78
CA GLN A 178 32.35 -2.07 -26.08
C GLN A 178 32.78 -1.16 -27.27
N GLY A 179 33.52 -0.09 -27.01
CA GLY A 179 34.02 0.82 -28.02
C GLY A 179 33.09 1.97 -28.42
N HIS A 180 32.01 2.18 -27.69
CA HIS A 180 31.15 3.34 -27.95
C HIS A 180 31.80 4.63 -27.49
N THR A 181 31.88 5.62 -28.39
CA THR A 181 32.50 6.94 -28.14
C THR A 181 31.48 8.08 -28.05
N GLN A 182 30.25 7.85 -28.49
CA GLN A 182 29.16 8.80 -28.43
C GLN A 182 27.99 8.18 -27.64
N ILE A 183 27.93 8.52 -26.37
CA ILE A 183 26.96 7.97 -25.43
C ILE A 183 26.07 9.12 -24.96
N GLY A 184 24.76 9.04 -25.23
CA GLY A 184 23.78 10.02 -24.80
C GLY A 184 23.05 9.60 -23.53
N TYR A 185 22.50 10.59 -22.82
CA TYR A 185 21.64 10.36 -21.67
C TYR A 185 20.23 10.89 -21.96
N ILE A 186 19.23 10.06 -21.67
CA ILE A 186 17.81 10.46 -21.74
C ILE A 186 17.20 10.24 -20.36
N GLY A 187 16.74 11.32 -19.73
CA GLY A 187 16.13 11.27 -18.40
C GLY A 187 16.19 12.60 -17.67
N GLU A 188 15.81 12.57 -16.40
CA GLU A 188 15.88 13.73 -15.50
C GLU A 188 17.33 14.04 -15.15
N THR A 189 17.68 15.32 -15.13
CA THR A 189 19.06 15.78 -14.88
C THR A 189 19.21 16.58 -13.58
N LYS A 190 18.10 17.05 -12.99
CA LYS A 190 18.14 17.82 -11.73
C LYS A 190 18.08 16.90 -10.52
N ASN A 191 19.08 16.99 -9.63
CA ASN A 191 19.17 16.17 -8.42
C ASN A 191 18.99 14.66 -8.74
N GLU A 192 19.59 14.20 -9.82
CA GLU A 192 19.49 12.83 -10.30
C GLU A 192 20.89 12.18 -10.24
N ILE A 193 21.07 11.29 -9.28
CA ILE A 193 22.37 10.65 -9.02
C ILE A 193 22.90 9.84 -10.21
N ARG A 194 21.98 9.27 -11.02
CA ARG A 194 22.35 8.51 -12.23
C ARG A 194 22.91 9.42 -13.31
N TYR A 195 22.37 10.64 -13.43
CA TYR A 195 22.91 11.64 -14.37
C TYR A 195 24.29 12.12 -13.94
N GLU A 196 24.48 12.36 -12.65
CA GLU A 196 25.79 12.74 -12.09
C GLU A 196 26.81 11.64 -12.33
N ALA A 197 26.46 10.38 -12.09
CA ALA A 197 27.30 9.22 -12.35
C ALA A 197 27.66 9.07 -13.83
N TYR A 198 26.68 9.23 -14.73
CA TYR A 198 26.89 9.25 -16.18
C TYR A 198 27.93 10.31 -16.57
N CYS A 199 27.77 11.57 -16.13
CA CYS A 199 28.69 12.64 -16.44
C CYS A 199 30.10 12.39 -15.88
N ASN A 200 30.20 11.84 -14.68
CA ASN A 200 31.48 11.57 -14.03
C ASN A 200 32.22 10.40 -14.67
N THR A 201 31.50 9.39 -15.13
CA THR A 201 32.11 8.22 -15.81
C THR A 201 32.65 8.59 -17.20
N LEU A 202 31.97 9.48 -17.92
CA LEU A 202 32.45 9.94 -19.23
C LEU A 202 33.69 10.87 -19.15
N LYS A 203 34.00 11.45 -17.98
CA LYS A 203 35.17 12.31 -17.78
C LYS A 203 36.45 11.54 -17.44
N LYS A 204 36.32 10.26 -17.14
CA LYS A 204 37.44 9.35 -16.83
C LYS A 204 38.09 8.83 -18.10
#